data_86eaf30c73568fa784d2f156756f893b
#
_entry.id   86eaf30c73568fa784d2f156756f893b
#
_cell.length_a   1.000
_cell.length_b   1.000
_cell.length_c   1.000
_cell.angle_alpha   90.00
_cell.angle_beta   90.00
_cell.angle_gamma   90.00
#
_symmetry.space_group_name_H-M   'P 1'
#
loop_
_entity.id
_entity.type
_entity.pdbx_description
1 polymer ?
#
loop_
_entity_poly.entity_id
_entity_poly.type
_entity_poly.pdbx_seq_one_letter_code
_entity_poly.pdbx_strand_id
1 'polypeptide(L)'
;MRKLILQYLFLLTAAALITTVSCKKDQTMEPIPEQCPDTISFASVVEPIIEQNCSTSGCHDSGAAGGYNLIGYGNISGNASAILNTIKHNSGVTAMPYFQAKLADSLIEQLDCWNAQGKLNN
;
A
#
# COMPACT_ATOMS: atom_id res chain seq x y z
N MET A 1 -40.77 10.90 47.10
CA MET A 1 -39.35 11.28 47.13
C MET A 1 -38.38 10.11 46.86
N ARG A 2 -38.48 8.97 47.56
CA ARG A 2 -37.57 7.84 47.37
C ARG A 2 -37.54 7.25 45.93
N LYS A 3 -38.68 7.17 45.25
CA LYS A 3 -38.77 6.63 43.89
C LYS A 3 -38.11 7.53 42.83
N LEU A 4 -38.20 8.83 43.00
CA LEU A 4 -37.56 9.79 42.09
C LEU A 4 -36.02 9.77 42.20
N ILE A 5 -35.51 9.60 43.41
CA ILE A 5 -34.06 9.51 43.66
C ILE A 5 -33.49 8.24 43.03
N LEU A 6 -34.18 7.09 43.11
CA LEU A 6 -33.76 5.86 42.48
C LEU A 6 -33.76 5.95 40.93
N GLN A 7 -34.74 6.63 40.35
CA GLN A 7 -34.77 6.84 38.87
C GLN A 7 -33.63 7.75 38.41
N TYR A 8 -33.28 8.79 39.15
CA TYR A 8 -32.14 9.67 38.82
C TYR A 8 -30.81 8.95 38.96
N LEU A 9 -30.64 8.08 39.96
CA LEU A 9 -29.44 7.27 40.12
C LEU A 9 -29.29 6.27 38.98
N PHE A 10 -30.37 5.69 38.51
CA PHE A 10 -30.33 4.73 37.37
C PHE A 10 -30.01 5.42 36.03
N LEU A 11 -30.49 6.65 35.83
CA LEU A 11 -30.17 7.45 34.65
C LEU A 11 -28.71 7.95 34.64
N LEU A 12 -28.15 8.26 35.80
CA LEU A 12 -26.75 8.67 35.92
C LEU A 12 -25.76 7.51 35.71
N THR A 13 -26.13 6.28 36.09
CA THR A 13 -25.27 5.11 35.84
C THR A 13 -25.33 4.63 34.39
N ALA A 14 -26.44 4.84 33.68
CA ALA A 14 -26.56 4.52 32.26
C ALA A 14 -25.77 5.49 31.37
N ALA A 15 -25.58 6.72 31.80
CA ALA A 15 -24.81 7.73 31.04
C ALA A 15 -23.29 7.54 31.14
N ALA A 16 -22.79 6.79 32.13
CA ALA A 16 -21.36 6.56 32.35
C ALA A 16 -20.76 5.41 31.56
N LEU A 17 -21.58 4.66 30.79
CA LEU A 17 -21.12 3.50 30.00
C LEU A 17 -20.91 3.80 28.52
N ILE A 18 -20.85 5.07 28.11
CA ILE A 18 -20.35 5.44 26.78
C ILE A 18 -18.82 5.44 26.88
N THR A 19 -18.24 4.24 27.00
CA THR A 19 -16.81 4.05 26.79
C THR A 19 -16.52 4.36 25.34
N THR A 20 -15.72 5.39 25.15
CA THR A 20 -15.10 5.75 23.88
C THR A 20 -14.43 4.52 23.27
N VAL A 21 -15.08 3.90 22.30
CA VAL A 21 -14.39 3.00 21.37
C VAL A 21 -13.52 3.90 20.51
N SER A 22 -12.32 4.18 21.02
CA SER A 22 -11.25 4.75 20.24
C SER A 22 -10.86 3.70 19.19
N CYS A 23 -11.35 3.85 17.98
CA CYS A 23 -10.78 3.14 16.83
C CYS A 23 -9.32 3.62 16.71
N LYS A 24 -8.41 2.94 17.38
CA LYS A 24 -7.03 2.91 16.96
C LYS A 24 -7.04 2.27 15.58
N LYS A 25 -6.79 3.09 14.57
CA LYS A 25 -6.39 2.62 13.26
C LYS A 25 -4.99 2.04 13.47
N ASP A 26 -4.91 0.79 13.93
CA ASP A 26 -3.70 0.01 13.85
C ASP A 26 -3.40 -0.08 12.35
N GLN A 27 -2.51 0.78 11.89
CA GLN A 27 -1.74 0.50 10.71
C GLN A 27 -0.84 -0.67 11.13
N THR A 28 -1.35 -1.87 10.97
CA THR A 28 -0.51 -3.07 10.93
C THR A 28 0.45 -2.82 9.77
N MET A 29 1.65 -2.33 10.08
CA MET A 29 2.76 -2.47 9.16
C MET A 29 2.85 -3.97 8.91
N GLU A 30 2.57 -4.38 7.67
CA GLU A 30 2.88 -5.76 7.28
C GLU A 30 4.36 -5.99 7.62
N PRO A 31 4.69 -7.09 8.29
CA PRO A 31 6.07 -7.36 8.66
C PRO A 31 6.92 -7.32 7.39
N ILE A 32 8.02 -6.55 7.43
CA ILE A 32 9.00 -6.52 6.35
C ILE A 32 9.43 -7.98 6.11
N PRO A 33 9.35 -8.48 4.87
CA PRO A 33 9.77 -9.84 4.57
C PRO A 33 11.18 -10.09 5.12
N GLU A 34 11.37 -11.21 5.80
CA GLU A 34 12.63 -11.56 6.49
C GLU A 34 13.84 -11.61 5.55
N GLN A 35 13.60 -11.61 4.24
CA GLN A 35 14.59 -11.69 3.16
C GLN A 35 14.93 -10.32 2.54
N CYS A 36 14.37 -9.22 3.04
CA CYS A 36 14.68 -7.90 2.48
C CYS A 36 16.10 -7.47 2.85
N PRO A 37 16.94 -7.02 1.89
CA PRO A 37 18.22 -6.42 2.18
C PRO A 37 18.06 -5.12 3.00
N ASP A 38 19.15 -4.59 3.53
CA ASP A 38 19.15 -3.47 4.48
C ASP A 38 18.30 -2.28 4.04
N THR A 39 18.43 -1.85 2.80
CA THR A 39 17.59 -0.74 2.26
C THR A 39 17.55 -0.83 0.75
N ILE A 40 16.34 -0.85 0.17
CA ILE A 40 16.16 -0.74 -1.28
C ILE A 40 16.15 0.74 -1.67
N SER A 41 17.09 1.13 -2.53
CA SER A 41 17.17 2.49 -3.06
C SER A 41 16.13 2.69 -4.17
N PHE A 42 15.40 3.81 -4.12
CA PHE A 42 14.52 4.19 -5.20
C PHE A 42 15.31 4.47 -6.48
N ALA A 43 16.29 5.36 -6.42
CA ALA A 43 17.00 5.82 -7.61
C ALA A 43 17.85 4.76 -8.31
N SER A 44 18.45 3.82 -7.54
CA SER A 44 19.35 2.81 -8.13
C SER A 44 18.69 1.44 -8.35
N VAL A 45 17.53 1.18 -7.80
CA VAL A 45 16.84 -0.12 -7.91
C VAL A 45 15.43 0.02 -8.46
N VAL A 46 14.55 0.75 -7.77
CA VAL A 46 13.13 0.79 -8.10
C VAL A 46 12.88 1.51 -9.43
N GLU A 47 13.40 2.71 -9.58
CA GLU A 47 13.20 3.51 -10.78
C GLU A 47 13.69 2.81 -12.05
N PRO A 48 14.92 2.22 -12.10
CA PRO A 48 15.35 1.44 -13.25
C PRO A 48 14.47 0.21 -13.56
N ILE A 49 13.97 -0.49 -12.54
CA ILE A 49 13.05 -1.62 -12.77
C ILE A 49 11.77 -1.14 -13.46
N ILE A 50 11.18 -0.05 -12.98
CA ILE A 50 9.94 0.50 -13.53
C ILE A 50 10.17 1.08 -14.92
N GLU A 51 11.26 1.80 -15.14
CA GLU A 51 11.58 2.37 -16.45
C GLU A 51 11.73 1.30 -17.53
N GLN A 52 12.44 0.24 -17.22
CA GLN A 52 12.74 -0.84 -18.21
C GLN A 52 11.55 -1.74 -18.50
N ASN A 53 10.64 -1.93 -17.53
CA ASN A 53 9.59 -2.93 -17.64
C ASN A 53 8.16 -2.34 -17.73
N CYS A 54 7.97 -1.10 -17.33
CA CYS A 54 6.64 -0.49 -17.19
C CYS A 54 6.50 0.82 -17.95
N SER A 55 7.45 1.76 -17.78
CA SER A 55 7.39 3.12 -18.34
C SER A 55 7.85 3.20 -19.80
N THR A 56 7.77 2.09 -20.52
CA THR A 56 8.12 2.02 -21.95
C THR A 56 7.09 2.75 -22.80
N SER A 57 7.50 3.19 -24.00
CA SER A 57 6.64 3.94 -24.93
C SER A 57 5.34 3.19 -25.24
N GLY A 58 4.23 3.88 -25.10
CA GLY A 58 2.90 3.31 -25.33
C GLY A 58 2.34 2.48 -24.16
N CYS A 59 3.06 2.40 -23.04
CA CYS A 59 2.62 1.73 -21.81
C CYS A 59 2.38 2.76 -20.70
N HIS A 60 3.25 2.84 -19.72
CA HIS A 60 3.10 3.75 -18.57
C HIS A 60 4.08 4.93 -18.61
N ASP A 61 4.44 5.38 -19.80
CA ASP A 61 5.23 6.59 -20.05
C ASP A 61 4.45 7.88 -19.71
N SER A 62 4.98 9.03 -20.06
CA SER A 62 4.33 10.33 -19.84
C SER A 62 2.98 10.47 -20.55
N GLY A 63 2.73 9.69 -21.59
CA GLY A 63 1.45 9.62 -22.32
C GLY A 63 0.38 8.84 -21.57
N ALA A 64 0.76 8.04 -20.58
CA ALA A 64 -0.13 7.21 -19.75
C ALA A 64 -1.14 6.37 -20.54
N ALA A 65 -0.75 5.83 -21.70
CA ALA A 65 -1.62 5.01 -22.54
C ALA A 65 -2.12 3.76 -21.79
N GLY A 66 -1.33 3.23 -20.84
CA GLY A 66 -1.70 2.15 -19.94
C GLY A 66 -2.59 2.59 -18.75
N GLY A 67 -3.09 3.82 -18.73
CA GLY A 67 -3.97 4.36 -17.69
C GLY A 67 -3.26 5.05 -16.53
N TYR A 68 -1.95 4.78 -16.31
CA TYR A 68 -1.12 5.39 -15.28
C TYR A 68 0.19 5.87 -15.89
N ASN A 69 0.63 7.06 -15.48
CA ASN A 69 2.00 7.49 -15.70
C ASN A 69 2.86 6.95 -14.53
N LEU A 70 3.90 6.21 -14.83
CA LEU A 70 4.83 5.65 -13.85
C LEU A 70 6.24 6.24 -13.96
N ILE A 71 6.35 7.52 -14.33
CA ILE A 71 7.61 8.25 -14.37
C ILE A 71 7.79 9.03 -13.07
N GLY A 72 8.95 8.84 -12.44
CA GLY A 72 9.38 9.54 -11.24
C GLY A 72 8.72 9.07 -9.95
N TYR A 73 9.37 9.41 -8.84
CA TYR A 73 9.06 8.90 -7.51
C TYR A 73 7.58 9.06 -7.12
N GLY A 74 7.01 10.25 -7.29
CA GLY A 74 5.63 10.53 -6.82
C GLY A 74 4.59 9.61 -7.47
N ASN A 75 4.73 9.37 -8.77
CA ASN A 75 3.83 8.49 -9.51
C ASN A 75 4.02 7.03 -9.13
N ILE A 76 5.26 6.59 -8.99
CA ILE A 76 5.58 5.20 -8.64
C ILE A 76 5.16 4.90 -7.21
N SER A 77 5.53 5.74 -6.23
CA SER A 77 5.20 5.54 -4.82
C SER A 77 3.70 5.60 -4.54
N GLY A 78 2.99 6.48 -5.23
CA GLY A 78 1.53 6.60 -5.13
C GLY A 78 0.77 5.39 -5.67
N ASN A 79 1.36 4.67 -6.64
CA ASN A 79 0.76 3.50 -7.27
C ASN A 79 1.40 2.17 -6.85
N ALA A 80 2.30 2.15 -5.88
CA ALA A 80 3.10 0.98 -5.52
C ALA A 80 2.27 -0.29 -5.24
N SER A 81 1.17 -0.18 -4.50
CA SER A 81 0.28 -1.31 -4.22
C SER A 81 -0.41 -1.85 -5.47
N ALA A 82 -0.83 -0.98 -6.37
CA ALA A 82 -1.44 -1.38 -7.64
C ALA A 82 -0.41 -2.06 -8.55
N ILE A 83 0.80 -1.50 -8.63
CA ILE A 83 1.93 -2.10 -9.35
C ILE A 83 2.18 -3.52 -8.85
N LEU A 84 2.37 -3.69 -7.54
CA LEU A 84 2.64 -5.01 -6.93
C LEU A 84 1.54 -6.02 -7.21
N ASN A 85 0.27 -5.63 -7.08
CA ASN A 85 -0.85 -6.52 -7.36
C ASN A 85 -0.86 -7.02 -8.81
N THR A 86 -0.57 -6.13 -9.75
CA THR A 86 -0.62 -6.45 -11.19
C THR A 86 0.58 -7.27 -11.64
N ILE A 87 1.80 -6.97 -11.17
CA ILE A 87 3.02 -7.71 -11.52
C ILE A 87 3.12 -9.08 -10.84
N LYS A 88 2.48 -9.25 -9.67
CA LYS A 88 2.32 -10.55 -9.00
C LYS A 88 1.27 -11.43 -9.71
N HIS A 89 0.53 -10.89 -10.64
CA HIS A 89 -0.60 -11.54 -11.31
C HIS A 89 -1.67 -12.01 -10.31
N ASN A 90 -1.98 -11.19 -9.31
CA ASN A 90 -3.02 -11.48 -8.33
C ASN A 90 -4.40 -11.59 -9.00
N SER A 91 -5.30 -12.37 -8.41
CA SER A 91 -6.66 -12.50 -8.93
C SER A 91 -7.43 -11.18 -8.86
N GLY A 92 -8.26 -10.93 -9.86
CA GLY A 92 -9.13 -9.73 -9.90
C GLY A 92 -8.49 -8.47 -10.45
N VAL A 93 -7.23 -8.52 -10.89
CA VAL A 93 -6.54 -7.41 -11.56
C VAL A 93 -6.01 -7.82 -12.92
N THR A 94 -5.79 -6.84 -13.80
CA THR A 94 -5.13 -7.10 -15.08
C THR A 94 -3.66 -7.39 -14.84
N ALA A 95 -3.19 -8.55 -15.29
CA ALA A 95 -1.78 -8.93 -15.17
C ALA A 95 -0.88 -8.01 -15.99
N MET A 96 0.24 -7.59 -15.39
CA MET A 96 1.28 -6.77 -16.02
C MET A 96 2.64 -7.46 -15.96
N PRO A 97 3.49 -7.26 -16.97
CA PRO A 97 3.28 -6.51 -18.22
C PRO A 97 2.19 -7.14 -19.10
N TYR A 98 1.42 -6.29 -19.78
CA TYR A 98 0.23 -6.72 -20.51
C TYR A 98 0.60 -7.65 -21.68
N PHE A 99 -0.02 -8.83 -21.74
CA PHE A 99 0.28 -9.90 -22.71
C PHE A 99 1.74 -10.38 -22.74
N GLN A 100 2.50 -10.16 -21.67
CA GLN A 100 3.88 -10.63 -21.55
C GLN A 100 4.04 -11.60 -20.39
N ALA A 101 5.20 -12.20 -20.29
CA ALA A 101 5.56 -13.02 -19.13
C ALA A 101 5.61 -12.17 -17.85
N LYS A 102 5.29 -12.81 -16.72
CA LYS A 102 5.48 -12.22 -15.39
C LYS A 102 6.93 -11.77 -15.21
N LEU A 103 7.15 -10.66 -14.52
CA LEU A 103 8.49 -10.24 -14.12
C LEU A 103 9.20 -11.34 -13.34
N ALA A 104 10.53 -11.35 -13.41
CA ALA A 104 11.33 -12.23 -12.56
C ALA A 104 11.00 -12.01 -11.08
N ASP A 105 10.87 -13.08 -10.33
CA ASP A 105 10.49 -13.01 -8.92
C ASP A 105 11.45 -12.14 -8.09
N SER A 106 12.75 -12.13 -8.45
CA SER A 106 13.73 -11.25 -7.80
C SER A 106 13.46 -9.74 -7.99
N LEU A 107 12.91 -9.32 -9.13
CA LEU A 107 12.53 -7.92 -9.34
C LEU A 107 11.26 -7.58 -8.56
N ILE A 108 10.32 -8.51 -8.51
CA ILE A 108 9.09 -8.35 -7.72
C ILE A 108 9.43 -8.23 -6.24
N GLU A 109 10.35 -9.05 -5.74
CA GLU A 109 10.81 -9.05 -4.36
C GLU A 109 11.47 -7.70 -3.99
N GLN A 110 12.30 -7.14 -4.85
CA GLN A 110 12.90 -5.83 -4.64
C GLN A 110 11.84 -4.73 -4.51
N LEU A 111 10.83 -4.71 -5.37
CA LEU A 111 9.72 -3.76 -5.31
C LEU A 111 8.87 -3.97 -4.04
N ASP A 112 8.66 -5.21 -3.63
CA ASP A 112 7.92 -5.57 -2.42
C ASP A 112 8.67 -5.09 -1.16
N CYS A 113 9.96 -5.35 -1.10
CA CYS A 113 10.83 -4.88 -0.03
C CYS A 113 10.83 -3.35 0.07
N TRP A 114 10.98 -2.64 -1.04
CA TRP A 114 10.90 -1.18 -1.05
C TRP A 114 9.55 -0.67 -0.54
N ASN A 115 8.46 -1.30 -0.96
CA ASN A 115 7.12 -0.93 -0.49
C ASN A 115 6.98 -1.19 1.02
N ALA A 116 7.44 -2.33 1.53
CA ALA A 116 7.41 -2.69 2.95
C ALA A 116 8.32 -1.78 3.81
N GLN A 117 9.43 -1.29 3.25
CA GLN A 117 10.36 -0.33 3.89
C GLN A 117 9.83 1.11 3.90
N GLY A 118 8.61 1.36 3.46
CA GLY A 118 7.96 2.67 3.50
C GLY A 118 8.20 3.52 2.25
N LYS A 119 8.64 2.91 1.14
CA LYS A 119 8.80 3.60 -0.15
C LYS A 119 9.74 4.81 -0.06
N LEU A 120 10.94 4.60 0.44
CA LEU A 120 11.92 5.67 0.61
C LEU A 120 12.29 6.29 -0.76
N ASN A 121 12.45 7.62 -0.79
CA ASN A 121 12.95 8.37 -1.93
C ASN A 121 14.44 8.65 -1.73
N ASN A 122 15.33 7.73 -2.08
CA ASN A 122 16.76 7.71 -1.80
C ASN A 122 17.61 7.25 -2.98
#